data_121f140160e5f3abf841a1016395784e
#
_entry.id   121f140160e5f3abf841a1016395784e
#
_cell.length_a   1.000
_cell.length_b   1.000
_cell.length_c   1.000
_cell.angle_alpha   90.00
_cell.angle_beta   90.00
_cell.angle_gamma   90.00
#
_symmetry.space_group_name_H-M   'P 1'
#
loop_
_entity.id
_entity.type
_entity.pdbx_description
1 polymer ?
#
loop_
_entity_poly.entity_id
_entity_poly.type
_entity_poly.pdbx_seq_one_letter_code
_entity_poly.pdbx_strand_id
1 'polypeptide(L)'
;MADKQLPPNAEFVHGIGKRKSEWQKRYEKLDSLWTKWTECEDKLFAIGNNRRSMSRTDKDATFMRMKEDHMGNGQLKPAYNVQLAVNSEYITGVAAFSNRTDSGTLIPFLNHIQWMQSRSYRDIVADAGYESEENYLFIEGNGQ
;
A
#
# COMPACT_ATOMS: atom_id res chain seq x y z
N MET A 1 -0.86 -13.77 -27.72
CA MET A 1 0.58 -13.46 -27.83
C MET A 1 0.87 -13.29 -29.32
N ALA A 2 1.09 -12.04 -29.78
CA ALA A 2 1.49 -11.84 -31.15
C ALA A 2 2.96 -12.27 -31.28
N ASP A 3 3.19 -13.32 -32.08
CA ASP A 3 4.53 -13.77 -32.42
C ASP A 3 5.33 -12.59 -32.96
N LYS A 4 6.33 -12.16 -32.22
CA LYS A 4 7.33 -11.16 -32.66
C LYS A 4 8.21 -11.81 -33.74
N GLN A 5 7.67 -12.05 -34.93
CA GLN A 5 8.47 -12.54 -36.05
C GLN A 5 9.40 -11.41 -36.52
N LEU A 6 10.66 -11.51 -36.13
CA LEU A 6 11.77 -10.73 -36.69
C LEU A 6 11.87 -11.03 -38.20
N PRO A 7 12.06 -10.00 -39.05
CA PRO A 7 12.37 -10.26 -40.44
C PRO A 7 13.66 -11.11 -40.53
N PRO A 8 13.73 -12.08 -41.45
CA PRO A 8 14.77 -13.12 -41.50
C PRO A 8 16.22 -12.60 -41.65
N ASN A 9 16.41 -11.31 -41.89
CA ASN A 9 17.71 -10.65 -42.03
C ASN A 9 17.81 -9.35 -41.21
N ALA A 10 17.22 -9.31 -40.02
CA ALA A 10 17.25 -8.14 -39.18
C ALA A 10 18.58 -7.99 -38.46
N GLU A 11 19.47 -7.17 -38.98
CA GLU A 11 20.68 -6.75 -38.28
C GLU A 11 20.39 -5.53 -37.41
N PHE A 12 20.63 -5.64 -36.10
CA PHE A 12 20.55 -4.53 -35.15
C PHE A 12 21.85 -3.71 -35.21
N VAL A 13 21.72 -2.44 -35.50
CA VAL A 13 22.81 -1.50 -35.55
C VAL A 13 22.94 -0.76 -34.23
N HIS A 14 24.10 -0.86 -33.57
CA HIS A 14 24.43 -0.20 -32.33
C HIS A 14 25.59 0.73 -32.50
N GLY A 15 25.60 1.85 -31.77
CA GLY A 15 26.74 2.80 -31.70
C GLY A 15 26.45 4.18 -32.24
N ILE A 16 27.32 5.13 -31.90
CA ILE A 16 27.22 6.55 -32.28
C ILE A 16 27.47 6.70 -33.77
N GLY A 17 26.65 7.47 -34.47
CA GLY A 17 26.79 7.76 -35.90
C GLY A 17 26.23 6.73 -36.85
N LYS A 18 25.73 5.59 -36.38
CA LYS A 18 25.08 4.59 -37.21
C LYS A 18 23.58 4.87 -37.32
N ARG A 19 23.03 4.92 -38.56
CA ARG A 19 21.66 5.19 -38.80
C ARG A 19 20.82 3.89 -38.60
N LYS A 20 19.98 3.86 -37.56
CA LYS A 20 19.05 2.76 -37.30
C LYS A 20 17.98 2.68 -38.37
N SER A 21 17.61 1.48 -38.82
CA SER A 21 16.48 1.27 -39.74
C SER A 21 15.15 1.67 -39.06
N GLU A 22 14.13 2.03 -39.88
CA GLU A 22 12.80 2.35 -39.37
C GLU A 22 12.20 1.19 -38.59
N TRP A 23 12.46 -0.04 -39.03
CA TRP A 23 12.06 -1.25 -38.34
C TRP A 23 12.69 -1.35 -36.95
N GLN A 24 14.01 -1.14 -36.81
CA GLN A 24 14.71 -1.17 -35.53
C GLN A 24 14.18 -0.12 -34.57
N LYS A 25 13.90 1.11 -35.03
CA LYS A 25 13.30 2.18 -34.21
C LYS A 25 11.93 1.77 -33.66
N ARG A 26 11.08 1.17 -34.52
CA ARG A 26 9.75 0.67 -34.11
C ARG A 26 9.85 -0.45 -33.09
N TYR A 27 10.78 -1.40 -33.32
CA TYR A 27 11.00 -2.48 -32.39
C TYR A 27 11.45 -2.00 -31.02
N GLU A 28 12.50 -1.13 -30.97
CA GLU A 28 12.99 -0.55 -29.72
C GLU A 28 11.93 0.26 -28.99
N LYS A 29 11.06 0.96 -29.73
CA LYS A 29 9.92 1.66 -29.13
C LYS A 29 8.90 0.69 -28.52
N LEU A 30 8.56 -0.36 -29.21
CA LEU A 30 7.64 -1.41 -28.70
C LEU A 30 8.23 -2.11 -27.46
N ASP A 31 9.51 -2.45 -27.52
CA ASP A 31 10.21 -3.07 -26.41
C ASP A 31 10.26 -2.17 -25.17
N SER A 32 10.53 -0.88 -25.36
CA SER A 32 10.48 0.11 -24.27
C SER A 32 9.09 0.29 -23.68
N LEU A 33 8.04 0.22 -24.50
CA LEU A 33 6.65 0.30 -24.05
C LEU A 33 6.24 -0.97 -23.30
N TRP A 34 6.67 -2.13 -23.78
CA TRP A 34 6.43 -3.40 -23.12
C TRP A 34 7.09 -3.45 -21.74
N THR A 35 8.35 -3.04 -21.65
CA THR A 35 9.07 -2.95 -20.37
C THR A 35 8.36 -2.05 -19.37
N LYS A 36 7.92 -0.86 -19.81
CA LYS A 36 7.14 0.06 -18.96
C LYS A 36 5.80 -0.54 -18.53
N TRP A 37 5.15 -1.25 -19.42
CA TRP A 37 3.87 -1.87 -19.12
C TRP A 37 4.02 -2.98 -18.06
N THR A 38 5.01 -3.87 -18.21
CA THR A 38 5.31 -4.90 -17.21
C THR A 38 5.69 -4.30 -15.85
N GLU A 39 6.51 -3.24 -15.84
CA GLU A 39 6.82 -2.52 -14.59
C GLU A 39 5.58 -1.92 -13.93
N CYS A 40 4.61 -1.43 -14.71
CA CYS A 40 3.36 -0.89 -14.18
C CYS A 40 2.48 -2.00 -13.60
N GLU A 41 2.39 -3.16 -14.27
CA GLU A 41 1.64 -4.32 -13.75
C GLU A 41 2.24 -4.82 -12.43
N ASP A 42 3.57 -4.95 -12.35
CA ASP A 42 4.26 -5.35 -11.12
C ASP A 42 3.98 -4.39 -9.97
N LYS A 43 3.96 -3.07 -10.26
CA LYS A 43 3.61 -2.03 -9.27
C LYS A 43 2.16 -2.13 -8.82
N LEU A 44 1.23 -2.34 -9.75
CA LEU A 44 -0.19 -2.53 -9.43
C LEU A 44 -0.42 -3.78 -8.59
N PHE A 45 0.25 -4.87 -8.93
CA PHE A 45 0.20 -6.09 -8.15
C PHE A 45 0.74 -5.88 -6.72
N ALA A 46 1.86 -5.17 -6.57
CA ALA A 46 2.44 -4.84 -5.27
C ALA A 46 1.57 -3.90 -4.42
N ILE A 47 0.78 -3.01 -5.04
CA ILE A 47 -0.17 -2.14 -4.34
C ILE A 47 -1.32 -2.96 -3.76
N GLY A 48 -1.81 -3.98 -4.50
CA GLY A 48 -2.97 -4.76 -4.11
C GLY A 48 -4.29 -3.99 -4.20
N ASN A 49 -5.39 -4.62 -3.72
CA ASN A 49 -6.74 -4.06 -3.89
C ASN A 49 -7.16 -3.06 -2.80
N ASN A 50 -6.49 -3.08 -1.65
CA ASN A 50 -6.94 -2.36 -0.45
C ASN A 50 -6.37 -0.94 -0.31
N ARG A 51 -5.42 -0.57 -1.14
CA ARG A 51 -4.77 0.76 -1.07
C ARG A 51 -4.52 1.32 -2.46
N ARG A 52 -4.43 2.66 -2.56
CA ARG A 52 -4.26 3.38 -3.82
C ARG A 52 -2.85 3.94 -4.04
N SER A 53 -1.95 3.72 -3.09
CA SER A 53 -0.57 4.22 -3.16
C SER A 53 0.35 3.38 -2.29
N MET A 54 1.61 3.33 -2.67
CA MET A 54 2.69 2.74 -1.87
C MET A 54 3.96 3.57 -1.99
N SER A 55 4.84 3.48 -1.02
CA SER A 55 6.18 4.06 -1.11
C SER A 55 7.08 3.19 -2.00
N ARG A 56 8.03 3.83 -2.67
CA ARG A 56 9.05 3.12 -3.47
C ARG A 56 10.10 2.42 -2.60
N THR A 57 10.40 2.99 -1.44
CA THR A 57 11.41 2.50 -0.50
C THR A 57 10.84 1.48 0.48
N ASP A 58 9.60 1.68 0.89
CA ASP A 58 8.86 0.79 1.78
C ASP A 58 7.49 0.51 1.16
N LYS A 59 7.33 -0.68 0.60
CA LYS A 59 6.12 -1.05 -0.14
C LYS A 59 4.89 -1.20 0.75
N ASP A 60 5.08 -1.41 2.05
CA ASP A 60 3.98 -1.57 3.01
C ASP A 60 3.47 -0.24 3.54
N ALA A 61 4.31 0.80 3.53
CA ALA A 61 3.92 2.15 3.93
C ALA A 61 2.95 2.79 2.94
N THR A 62 1.94 3.48 3.47
CA THR A 62 0.94 4.21 2.70
C THR A 62 1.17 5.71 2.84
N PHE A 63 0.98 6.45 1.74
CA PHE A 63 1.06 7.91 1.77
C PHE A 63 -0.15 8.48 2.52
N MET A 64 0.10 9.16 3.63
CA MET A 64 -0.91 9.78 4.46
C MET A 64 -0.48 11.17 4.95
N ARG A 65 -1.46 11.98 5.35
CA ARG A 65 -1.19 13.28 5.95
C ARG A 65 -0.77 13.08 7.40
N MET A 66 0.36 13.70 7.77
CA MET A 66 0.83 13.66 9.15
C MET A 66 0.02 14.65 10.01
N LYS A 67 -0.26 14.30 11.27
CA LYS A 67 -0.93 15.20 12.24
C LYS A 67 -0.12 16.47 12.43
N GLU A 68 1.20 16.34 12.56
CA GLU A 68 2.13 17.47 12.68
C GLU A 68 2.78 17.74 11.32
N ASP A 69 2.23 18.70 10.60
CA ASP A 69 2.82 19.20 9.37
C ASP A 69 3.63 20.47 9.67
N HIS A 70 4.87 20.27 10.14
CA HIS A 70 5.78 21.37 10.47
C HIS A 70 6.06 22.32 9.29
N MET A 71 5.89 21.84 8.07
CA MET A 71 6.08 22.64 6.85
C MET A 71 4.79 23.37 6.42
N GLY A 72 3.65 23.02 6.98
CA GLY A 72 2.35 23.63 6.66
C GLY A 72 1.92 23.48 5.19
N ASN A 73 2.50 22.55 4.46
CA ASN A 73 2.29 22.40 2.99
C ASN A 73 1.31 21.27 2.62
N GLY A 74 0.76 20.56 3.59
CA GLY A 74 -0.17 19.45 3.39
C GLY A 74 0.43 18.24 2.67
N GLN A 75 1.76 18.12 2.65
CA GLN A 75 2.45 17.04 1.94
C GLN A 75 2.13 15.68 2.53
N LEU A 76 1.79 14.73 1.67
CA LEU A 76 1.65 13.33 2.04
C LEU A 76 3.03 12.68 2.21
N LYS A 77 3.20 11.94 3.30
CA LYS A 77 4.42 11.19 3.61
C LYS A 77 4.12 9.70 3.73
N PRO A 78 5.06 8.81 3.34
CA PRO A 78 4.93 7.37 3.63
C PRO A 78 4.93 7.18 5.15
N ALA A 79 3.90 6.54 5.67
CA ALA A 79 3.75 6.33 7.11
C ALA A 79 2.87 5.12 7.40
N TYR A 80 2.86 4.73 8.66
CA TYR A 80 1.97 3.74 9.25
C TYR A 80 1.05 4.41 10.26
N ASN A 81 -0.16 3.88 10.37
CA ASN A 81 -1.08 4.20 11.44
C ASN A 81 -0.80 3.24 12.60
N VAL A 82 -0.25 3.76 13.70
CA VAL A 82 0.12 2.95 14.86
C VAL A 82 -0.98 3.02 15.90
N GLN A 83 -1.52 1.87 16.26
CA GLN A 83 -2.56 1.71 17.27
C GLN A 83 -1.94 1.24 18.59
N LEU A 84 -2.39 1.83 19.68
CA LEU A 84 -1.95 1.51 21.03
C LEU A 84 -3.17 1.18 21.90
N ALA A 85 -3.13 0.02 22.56
CA ALA A 85 -4.07 -0.31 23.62
C ALA A 85 -3.43 -0.06 24.98
N VAL A 86 -4.13 0.63 25.84
CA VAL A 86 -3.67 0.96 27.19
C VAL A 86 -4.71 0.47 28.20
N ASN A 87 -4.27 -0.20 29.25
CA ASN A 87 -5.11 -0.55 30.38
C ASN A 87 -4.43 -0.06 31.65
N SER A 88 -5.09 0.85 32.37
CA SER A 88 -4.51 1.59 33.49
C SER A 88 -3.30 2.40 33.01
N GLU A 89 -2.12 2.10 33.45
CA GLU A 89 -0.86 2.78 33.07
C GLU A 89 0.04 1.94 32.14
N TYR A 90 -0.45 0.78 31.66
CA TYR A 90 0.34 -0.16 30.88
C TYR A 90 -0.13 -0.24 29.45
N ILE A 91 0.83 -0.25 28.52
CA ILE A 91 0.56 -0.57 27.12
C ILE A 91 0.34 -2.08 27.02
N THR A 92 -0.87 -2.47 26.62
CA THR A 92 -1.30 -3.85 26.52
C THR A 92 -1.32 -4.38 25.09
N GLY A 93 -1.24 -3.51 24.11
CA GLY A 93 -1.16 -3.90 22.71
C GLY A 93 -0.60 -2.80 21.84
N VAL A 94 0.13 -3.20 20.78
CA VAL A 94 0.67 -2.30 19.76
C VAL A 94 0.52 -2.98 18.40
N ALA A 95 0.00 -2.26 17.42
CA ALA A 95 -0.01 -2.73 16.03
C ALA A 95 0.16 -1.56 15.06
N ALA A 96 0.74 -1.82 13.90
CA ALA A 96 0.92 -0.87 12.82
C ALA A 96 0.08 -1.27 11.61
N PHE A 97 -0.66 -0.33 11.05
CA PHE A 97 -1.55 -0.53 9.92
C PHE A 97 -1.20 0.39 8.76
N SER A 98 -1.44 -0.06 7.55
CA SER A 98 -1.34 0.76 6.34
C SER A 98 -2.59 1.60 6.06
N ASN A 99 -3.63 1.49 6.87
CA ASN A 99 -4.87 2.25 6.77
C ASN A 99 -4.63 3.72 7.12
N ARG A 100 -5.22 4.64 6.34
CA ARG A 100 -5.09 6.09 6.57
C ARG A 100 -5.97 6.61 7.71
N THR A 101 -7.05 5.89 8.03
CA THR A 101 -8.06 6.25 9.03
C THR A 101 -8.16 5.16 10.08
N ASP A 102 -8.58 5.55 11.27
CA ASP A 102 -8.68 4.64 12.42
C ASP A 102 -9.90 3.72 12.33
N SER A 103 -10.96 4.14 11.64
CA SER A 103 -12.21 3.38 11.53
C SER A 103 -12.03 1.95 11.00
N GLY A 104 -11.08 1.73 10.08
CA GLY A 104 -10.79 0.40 9.54
C GLY A 104 -9.74 -0.40 10.32
N THR A 105 -9.24 0.10 11.46
CA THR A 105 -8.17 -0.54 12.24
C THR A 105 -8.67 -1.16 13.54
N LEU A 106 -9.84 -0.77 14.06
CA LEU A 106 -10.35 -1.23 15.36
C LEU A 106 -10.53 -2.74 15.41
N ILE A 107 -11.32 -3.29 14.50
CA ILE A 107 -11.63 -4.74 14.48
C ILE A 107 -10.36 -5.58 14.35
N PRO A 108 -9.47 -5.36 13.35
CA PRO A 108 -8.25 -6.15 13.26
C PRO A 108 -7.31 -5.95 14.46
N PHE A 109 -7.31 -4.78 15.09
CA PHE A 109 -6.52 -4.52 16.28
C PHE A 109 -7.05 -5.26 17.51
N LEU A 110 -8.36 -5.25 17.77
CA LEU A 110 -8.98 -5.99 18.86
C LEU A 110 -8.79 -7.51 18.69
N ASN A 111 -8.95 -8.03 17.49
CA ASN A 111 -8.69 -9.42 17.18
C ASN A 111 -7.21 -9.80 17.45
N HIS A 112 -6.29 -8.91 17.09
CA HIS A 112 -4.86 -9.11 17.35
C HIS A 112 -4.57 -9.16 18.86
N ILE A 113 -5.12 -8.24 19.64
CA ILE A 113 -4.97 -8.23 21.11
C ILE A 113 -5.57 -9.50 21.73
N GLN A 114 -6.77 -9.88 21.31
CA GLN A 114 -7.45 -11.08 21.79
C GLN A 114 -6.64 -12.33 21.49
N TRP A 115 -6.05 -12.44 20.29
CA TRP A 115 -5.18 -13.54 19.92
C TRP A 115 -3.91 -13.60 20.79
N MET A 116 -3.25 -12.44 21.02
CA MET A 116 -2.03 -12.37 21.82
C MET A 116 -2.25 -12.67 23.30
N GLN A 117 -3.36 -12.20 23.88
CA GLN A 117 -3.62 -12.28 25.31
C GLN A 117 -4.57 -13.41 25.70
N SER A 118 -5.19 -14.08 24.73
CA SER A 118 -6.22 -15.12 24.93
C SER A 118 -7.40 -14.64 25.81
N ARG A 119 -7.70 -13.33 25.75
CA ARG A 119 -8.81 -12.70 26.47
C ARG A 119 -9.35 -11.49 25.71
N SER A 120 -10.63 -11.17 25.91
CA SER A 120 -11.27 -9.93 25.46
C SER A 120 -11.43 -8.95 26.62
N TYR A 121 -11.56 -7.68 26.30
CA TYR A 121 -11.89 -6.63 27.27
C TYR A 121 -13.40 -6.42 27.27
N ARG A 122 -13.97 -6.20 28.45
CA ARG A 122 -15.40 -5.95 28.62
C ARG A 122 -15.78 -4.54 28.15
N ASP A 123 -14.96 -3.56 28.50
CA ASP A 123 -15.19 -2.17 28.23
C ASP A 123 -14.06 -1.64 27.32
N ILE A 124 -14.41 -1.00 26.22
CA ILE A 124 -13.47 -0.42 25.25
C ILE A 124 -13.80 1.06 25.13
N VAL A 125 -12.79 1.89 25.32
CA VAL A 125 -12.88 3.34 25.12
C VAL A 125 -11.95 3.72 23.96
N ALA A 126 -12.51 4.32 22.93
CA ALA A 126 -11.82 4.78 21.75
C ALA A 126 -12.25 6.21 21.40
N ASP A 127 -11.42 6.93 20.64
CA ASP A 127 -11.80 8.27 20.17
C ASP A 127 -12.79 8.18 18.98
N ALA A 128 -13.37 9.33 18.61
CA ALA A 128 -14.36 9.41 17.54
C ALA A 128 -13.80 9.00 16.14
N GLY A 129 -12.47 8.93 15.97
CA GLY A 129 -11.84 8.47 14.74
C GLY A 129 -12.13 7.01 14.39
N TYR A 130 -12.52 6.22 15.39
CA TYR A 130 -12.90 4.82 15.23
C TYR A 130 -14.39 4.61 14.93
N GLU A 131 -15.22 5.66 14.93
CA GLU A 131 -16.65 5.52 14.68
C GLU A 131 -16.93 4.96 13.28
N SER A 132 -17.64 3.82 13.26
CA SER A 132 -18.26 3.25 12.09
C SER A 132 -19.37 2.28 12.51
N GLU A 133 -20.37 2.11 11.68
CA GLU A 133 -21.46 1.15 11.91
C GLU A 133 -20.91 -0.27 12.10
N GLU A 134 -19.92 -0.65 11.30
CA GLU A 134 -19.25 -1.95 11.37
C GLU A 134 -18.57 -2.18 12.72
N ASN A 135 -17.88 -1.17 13.26
CA ASN A 135 -17.22 -1.24 14.55
C ASN A 135 -18.22 -1.38 15.71
N TYR A 136 -19.32 -0.64 15.68
CA TYR A 136 -20.37 -0.77 16.68
C TYR A 136 -21.02 -2.16 16.67
N LEU A 137 -21.40 -2.66 15.50
CA LEU A 137 -21.95 -4.00 15.36
C LEU A 137 -21.00 -5.10 15.85
N PHE A 138 -19.70 -4.93 15.59
CA PHE A 138 -18.67 -5.87 16.06
C PHE A 138 -18.58 -5.89 17.60
N ILE A 139 -18.55 -4.71 18.23
CA ILE A 139 -18.45 -4.57 19.68
C ILE A 139 -19.71 -5.13 20.36
N GLU A 140 -20.91 -4.74 19.90
CA GLU A 140 -22.19 -5.26 20.42
C GLU A 140 -22.29 -6.77 20.26
N GLY A 141 -21.88 -7.31 19.10
CA GLY A 141 -21.91 -8.75 18.82
C GLY A 141 -20.97 -9.56 19.72
N ASN A 142 -19.90 -8.95 20.24
CA ASN A 142 -18.97 -9.56 21.18
C ASN A 142 -19.34 -9.31 22.67
N GLY A 143 -20.41 -8.56 22.95
CA GLY A 143 -20.84 -8.22 24.30
C GLY A 143 -19.88 -7.27 25.05
N GLN A 144 -19.26 -6.36 24.32
CA GLN A 144 -18.28 -5.36 24.79
C GLN A 144 -18.86 -3.96 24.78
#